data_b35c58b7abd45e96ffe813eaaf6fa79a
#
_entry.id   b35c58b7abd45e96ffe813eaaf6fa79a
#
_cell.length_a   1.000
_cell.length_b   1.000
_cell.length_c   1.000
_cell.angle_alpha   90.00
_cell.angle_beta   90.00
_cell.angle_gamma   90.00
#
_symmetry.space_group_name_H-M   'P 1'
#
loop_
_entity.id
_entity.type
_entity.pdbx_description
1 polymer ?
#
loop_
_entity_poly.entity_id
_entity_poly.type
_entity_poly.pdbx_seq_one_letter_code
_entity_poly.pdbx_strand_id
1 'polypeptide(L)'
;MTNTQEPQDPRPPGTGDSPGDIPAGRPAELSRLDALLGAWEMEVSFEAGYFGPGSPPVAGRGGRTIFEWLDGQFFLIQRFMVDNPAAPSGIAIIGSEEGAQAFAQHYYDSRGVARLYQMSLNDGVWKLWREAPGFWQRYTGVFSDDGRTINGAWEGSADGSQWKHDFDLNYIKVD
;
A
#
# COMPACT_ATOMS: atom_id res chain seq x y z
N MET A 1 -2.25 -50.92 30.38
CA MET A 1 -2.84 -49.63 30.74
C MET A 1 -1.91 -48.57 30.13
N THR A 2 -2.19 -48.16 28.91
CA THR A 2 -1.39 -47.18 28.16
C THR A 2 -2.11 -45.82 28.32
N ASN A 3 -1.47 -44.90 29.04
CA ASN A 3 -1.93 -43.56 29.25
C ASN A 3 -1.57 -42.71 28.01
N THR A 4 -2.53 -42.46 27.16
CA THR A 4 -2.39 -41.57 25.98
C THR A 4 -2.57 -40.14 26.46
N GLN A 5 -1.48 -39.42 26.62
CA GLN A 5 -1.45 -38.00 26.95
C GLN A 5 -1.70 -37.22 25.68
N GLU A 6 -2.81 -36.52 25.67
CA GLU A 6 -3.22 -35.58 24.59
C GLU A 6 -2.22 -34.41 24.52
N PRO A 7 -1.74 -33.99 23.35
CA PRO A 7 -0.82 -32.87 23.24
C PRO A 7 -1.56 -31.56 23.61
N GLN A 8 -1.10 -30.89 24.64
CA GLN A 8 -1.55 -29.55 25.01
C GLN A 8 -1.10 -28.53 23.97
N ASP A 9 -2.06 -27.83 23.39
CA ASP A 9 -1.86 -26.69 22.48
C ASP A 9 -1.16 -25.53 23.25
N PRO A 10 0.04 -25.06 22.84
CA PRO A 10 0.79 -24.03 23.54
C PRO A 10 0.33 -22.59 23.26
N ARG A 11 -0.88 -22.39 22.74
CA ARG A 11 -1.40 -21.02 22.57
C ARG A 11 -1.75 -20.42 23.94
N PRO A 12 -1.18 -19.23 24.29
CA PRO A 12 -1.71 -18.46 25.41
C PRO A 12 -3.20 -18.19 25.17
N PRO A 13 -4.03 -18.11 26.20
CA PRO A 13 -5.42 -17.70 26.02
C PRO A 13 -5.40 -16.31 25.41
N GLY A 14 -5.65 -16.24 24.12
CA GLY A 14 -5.92 -14.98 23.44
C GLY A 14 -7.10 -14.35 24.15
N THR A 15 -7.04 -13.05 24.41
CA THR A 15 -8.20 -12.22 24.68
C THR A 15 -9.15 -12.47 23.50
N GLY A 16 -10.08 -13.41 23.70
CA GLY A 16 -10.96 -13.82 22.63
C GLY A 16 -11.84 -12.66 22.24
N ASP A 17 -11.71 -12.25 20.96
CA ASP A 17 -12.74 -11.48 20.31
C ASP A 17 -14.01 -12.32 20.38
N SER A 18 -14.94 -11.91 21.27
CA SER A 18 -16.25 -12.50 21.28
C SER A 18 -16.89 -12.26 19.92
N PRO A 19 -17.56 -13.27 19.30
CA PRO A 19 -18.22 -13.09 18.00
C PRO A 19 -19.35 -12.05 17.96
N GLY A 20 -19.35 -11.07 18.83
CA GLY A 20 -20.36 -10.03 19.02
C GLY A 20 -19.83 -8.60 19.14
N ASP A 21 -18.50 -8.40 19.26
CA ASP A 21 -17.93 -7.06 19.34
C ASP A 21 -17.67 -6.50 17.91
N ILE A 22 -18.75 -6.16 17.21
CA ILE A 22 -18.66 -5.29 16.04
C ILE A 22 -18.33 -3.90 16.59
N PRO A 23 -17.20 -3.29 16.18
CA PRO A 23 -16.88 -1.93 16.60
C PRO A 23 -18.03 -0.98 16.32
N ALA A 24 -18.39 -0.15 17.29
CA ALA A 24 -19.56 0.74 17.21
C ALA A 24 -19.43 1.86 16.16
N GLY A 25 -18.31 1.93 15.42
CA GLY A 25 -18.07 2.88 14.35
C GLY A 25 -16.65 2.85 13.85
N ARG A 26 -16.42 3.56 12.74
CA ARG A 26 -15.08 3.72 12.14
C ARG A 26 -14.11 4.40 13.11
N PRO A 27 -12.92 3.82 13.38
CA PRO A 27 -11.88 4.47 14.16
C PRO A 27 -11.49 5.85 13.59
N ALA A 28 -11.31 6.85 14.47
CA ALA A 28 -11.08 8.24 14.05
C ALA A 28 -9.80 8.41 13.21
N GLU A 29 -8.76 7.61 13.46
CA GLU A 29 -7.51 7.62 12.71
C GLU A 29 -7.68 7.27 11.24
N LEU A 30 -8.68 6.46 10.89
CA LEU A 30 -8.99 6.10 9.51
C LEU A 30 -9.47 7.30 8.67
N SER A 31 -9.94 8.39 9.30
CA SER A 31 -10.35 9.60 8.58
C SER A 31 -9.20 10.25 7.79
N ARG A 32 -7.95 10.03 8.19
CA ARG A 32 -6.79 10.49 7.44
C ARG A 32 -6.73 9.92 6.02
N LEU A 33 -7.23 8.70 5.82
CA LEU A 33 -7.27 8.04 4.52
C LEU A 33 -8.31 8.65 3.56
N ASP A 34 -9.23 9.49 4.06
CA ASP A 34 -10.23 10.18 3.22
C ASP A 34 -9.57 11.10 2.18
N ALA A 35 -8.35 11.57 2.43
CA ALA A 35 -7.59 12.35 1.45
C ALA A 35 -7.29 11.57 0.15
N LEU A 36 -7.24 10.23 0.21
CA LEU A 36 -7.01 9.38 -0.96
C LEU A 36 -8.28 9.11 -1.77
N LEU A 37 -9.49 9.30 -1.20
CA LEU A 37 -10.75 8.91 -1.82
C LEU A 37 -10.94 9.47 -3.24
N GLY A 38 -11.55 8.66 -4.09
CA GLY A 38 -11.93 9.01 -5.45
C GLY A 38 -11.03 8.42 -6.51
N ALA A 39 -11.14 8.95 -7.71
CA ALA A 39 -10.41 8.48 -8.88
C ALA A 39 -9.19 9.38 -9.17
N TRP A 40 -8.09 8.73 -9.56
CA TRP A 40 -6.82 9.38 -9.85
C TRP A 40 -6.24 8.81 -11.14
N GLU A 41 -5.73 9.69 -12.00
CA GLU A 41 -4.80 9.28 -13.05
C GLU A 41 -3.42 9.06 -12.45
N MET A 42 -2.73 8.04 -12.94
CA MET A 42 -1.36 7.75 -12.56
C MET A 42 -0.41 8.21 -13.67
N GLU A 43 0.64 8.94 -13.28
CA GLU A 43 1.73 9.34 -14.14
C GLU A 43 3.04 8.75 -13.61
N VAL A 44 3.76 8.05 -14.47
CA VAL A 44 5.02 7.38 -14.13
C VAL A 44 6.17 8.00 -14.90
N SER A 45 7.37 8.02 -14.29
CA SER A 45 8.60 8.42 -14.95
C SER A 45 9.72 7.46 -14.54
N PHE A 46 10.33 6.82 -15.54
CA PHE A 46 11.47 5.93 -15.41
C PHE A 46 12.68 6.55 -16.09
N GLU A 47 13.84 6.49 -15.43
CA GLU A 47 15.09 7.00 -15.98
C GLU A 47 15.61 6.18 -17.16
N ALA A 48 16.52 6.76 -17.94
CA ALA A 48 17.22 6.04 -19.00
C ALA A 48 17.98 4.83 -18.41
N GLY A 49 17.89 3.69 -19.07
CA GLY A 49 18.53 2.45 -18.62
C GLY A 49 17.69 1.61 -17.65
N TYR A 50 16.51 2.07 -17.20
CA TYR A 50 15.66 1.34 -16.27
C TYR A 50 15.22 -0.04 -16.82
N PHE A 51 14.82 -0.10 -18.07
CA PHE A 51 14.39 -1.36 -18.73
C PHE A 51 15.55 -2.11 -19.41
N GLY A 52 16.80 -1.76 -19.10
CA GLY A 52 18.02 -2.40 -19.60
C GLY A 52 19.00 -1.38 -20.19
N PRO A 53 20.26 -1.82 -20.40
CA PRO A 53 21.31 -0.94 -20.92
C PRO A 53 20.89 -0.27 -22.24
N GLY A 54 20.94 1.06 -22.29
CA GLY A 54 20.61 1.85 -23.47
C GLY A 54 19.12 2.07 -23.72
N SER A 55 18.20 1.61 -22.84
CA SER A 55 16.79 1.98 -22.96
C SER A 55 16.60 3.48 -22.72
N PRO A 56 15.74 4.16 -23.52
CA PRO A 56 15.46 5.56 -23.31
C PRO A 56 14.65 5.76 -22.00
N PRO A 57 14.62 6.99 -21.46
CA PRO A 57 13.69 7.31 -20.37
C PRO A 57 12.26 7.14 -20.86
N VAL A 58 11.37 6.73 -19.96
CA VAL A 58 9.93 6.57 -20.24
C VAL A 58 9.17 7.41 -19.24
N ALA A 59 8.34 8.33 -19.74
CA ALA A 59 7.43 9.11 -18.91
C ALA A 59 6.07 9.17 -19.58
N GLY A 60 5.00 9.16 -18.80
CA GLY A 60 3.64 9.32 -19.32
C GLY A 60 2.55 8.94 -18.35
N ARG A 61 1.36 9.35 -18.73
CA ARG A 61 0.11 8.91 -18.11
C ARG A 61 -0.32 7.61 -18.78
N GLY A 62 -0.77 6.66 -18.02
CA GLY A 62 -1.14 5.37 -18.57
C GLY A 62 -1.67 4.43 -17.51
N GLY A 63 -2.22 5.01 -16.45
CA GLY A 63 -2.88 4.22 -15.42
C GLY A 63 -3.92 5.03 -14.70
N ARG A 64 -4.85 4.31 -14.08
CA ARG A 64 -5.90 4.89 -13.24
C ARG A 64 -5.99 4.11 -11.96
N THR A 65 -6.20 4.80 -10.86
CA THR A 65 -6.51 4.18 -9.57
C THR A 65 -7.76 4.80 -8.97
N ILE A 66 -8.51 3.97 -8.25
CA ILE A 66 -9.71 4.37 -7.51
C ILE A 66 -9.53 3.93 -6.07
N PHE A 67 -9.76 4.84 -5.15
CA PHE A 67 -9.83 4.56 -3.73
C PHE A 67 -11.27 4.69 -3.24
N GLU A 68 -11.78 3.65 -2.62
CA GLU A 68 -13.15 3.58 -2.10
C GLU A 68 -13.19 2.83 -0.77
N TRP A 69 -14.08 3.25 0.15
CA TRP A 69 -14.29 2.49 1.38
C TRP A 69 -15.04 1.20 1.10
N LEU A 70 -14.59 0.12 1.72
CA LEU A 70 -15.41 -1.09 1.89
C LEU A 70 -16.60 -0.77 2.81
N ASP A 71 -17.70 -1.49 2.66
CA ASP A 71 -18.85 -1.39 3.56
C ASP A 71 -18.42 -1.49 5.03
N GLY A 72 -18.93 -0.59 5.86
CA GLY A 72 -18.49 -0.44 7.26
C GLY A 72 -17.33 0.50 7.47
N GLN A 73 -16.61 0.89 6.41
CA GLN A 73 -15.52 1.89 6.39
C GLN A 73 -14.32 1.58 7.32
N PHE A 74 -14.04 0.31 7.55
CA PHE A 74 -12.85 -0.13 8.28
C PHE A 74 -11.64 -0.35 7.36
N PHE A 75 -11.90 -0.58 6.06
CA PHE A 75 -10.86 -0.81 5.07
C PHE A 75 -11.07 0.06 3.84
N LEU A 76 -10.00 0.71 3.39
CA LEU A 76 -9.96 1.42 2.12
C LEU A 76 -9.42 0.48 1.05
N ILE A 77 -10.13 0.38 -0.07
CA ILE A 77 -9.71 -0.42 -1.22
C ILE A 77 -9.14 0.52 -2.28
N GLN A 78 -7.93 0.22 -2.71
CA GLN A 78 -7.33 0.79 -3.91
C GLN A 78 -7.46 -0.21 -5.04
N ARG A 79 -8.02 0.20 -6.18
CA ARG A 79 -8.01 -0.56 -7.44
C ARG A 79 -7.21 0.22 -8.46
N PHE A 80 -6.17 -0.40 -9.02
CA PHE A 80 -5.35 0.26 -10.04
C PHE A 80 -5.32 -0.57 -11.33
N MET A 81 -5.41 0.13 -12.43
CA MET A 81 -5.31 -0.41 -13.78
C MET A 81 -4.25 0.38 -14.52
N VAL A 82 -3.46 -0.32 -15.32
CA VAL A 82 -2.44 0.29 -16.16
C VAL A 82 -2.71 -0.09 -17.62
N ASP A 83 -2.69 0.88 -18.51
CA ASP A 83 -3.00 0.68 -19.93
C ASP A 83 -1.90 -0.07 -20.69
N ASN A 84 -0.74 -0.26 -20.05
CA ASN A 84 0.37 -1.02 -20.61
C ASN A 84 0.27 -2.50 -20.18
N PRO A 85 0.13 -3.47 -21.11
CA PRO A 85 0.04 -4.89 -20.78
C PRO A 85 1.29 -5.47 -20.09
N ALA A 86 2.43 -4.79 -20.17
CA ALA A 86 3.65 -5.17 -19.46
C ALA A 86 3.69 -4.71 -17.99
N ALA A 87 2.79 -3.78 -17.61
CA ALA A 87 2.68 -3.30 -16.24
C ALA A 87 1.52 -4.02 -15.51
N PRO A 88 1.63 -4.25 -14.20
CA PRO A 88 0.59 -4.94 -13.45
C PRO A 88 -0.61 -4.04 -13.17
N SER A 89 -1.81 -4.60 -13.26
CA SER A 89 -3.00 -4.08 -12.61
C SER A 89 -3.25 -4.84 -11.31
N GLY A 90 -3.98 -4.27 -10.36
CA GLY A 90 -4.21 -4.97 -9.11
C GLY A 90 -5.08 -4.22 -8.11
N ILE A 91 -5.03 -4.70 -6.89
CA ILE A 91 -5.74 -4.12 -5.76
C ILE A 91 -4.81 -3.98 -4.54
N ALA A 92 -5.12 -3.02 -3.69
CA ALA A 92 -4.60 -3.00 -2.34
C ALA A 92 -5.74 -2.80 -1.34
N ILE A 93 -5.60 -3.38 -0.15
CA ILE A 93 -6.52 -3.23 0.98
C ILE A 93 -5.74 -2.55 2.09
N ILE A 94 -6.25 -1.42 2.56
CA ILE A 94 -5.59 -0.56 3.54
C ILE A 94 -6.46 -0.50 4.79
N GLY A 95 -5.86 -0.73 5.95
CA GLY A 95 -6.54 -0.64 7.25
C GLY A 95 -5.58 -0.26 8.37
N SER A 96 -6.11 0.01 9.56
CA SER A 96 -5.29 0.20 10.74
C SER A 96 -4.85 -1.15 11.31
N GLU A 97 -3.64 -1.22 11.83
CA GLU A 97 -3.21 -2.33 12.68
C GLU A 97 -3.66 -2.05 14.13
N GLU A 98 -4.14 -3.08 14.80
CA GLU A 98 -4.60 -2.97 16.18
C GLU A 98 -3.49 -2.42 17.10
N GLY A 99 -3.78 -1.31 17.79
CA GLY A 99 -2.85 -0.65 18.71
C GLY A 99 -1.74 0.17 18.04
N ALA A 100 -1.69 0.28 16.70
CA ALA A 100 -0.70 1.06 15.98
C ALA A 100 -1.26 2.39 15.46
N GLN A 101 -0.45 3.46 15.48
CA GLN A 101 -0.76 4.72 14.79
C GLN A 101 -0.43 4.65 13.28
N ALA A 102 -0.17 3.48 12.76
CA ALA A 102 0.19 3.18 11.38
C ALA A 102 -0.90 2.39 10.68
N PHE A 103 -0.87 2.40 9.37
CA PHE A 103 -1.73 1.58 8.54
C PHE A 103 -0.92 0.44 7.92
N ALA A 104 -1.60 -0.64 7.57
CA ALA A 104 -1.05 -1.70 6.72
C ALA A 104 -1.73 -1.66 5.36
N GLN A 105 -0.94 -1.87 4.30
CA GLN A 105 -1.42 -2.01 2.93
C GLN A 105 -1.07 -3.41 2.41
N HIS A 106 -2.10 -4.23 2.20
CA HIS A 106 -1.99 -5.52 1.54
C HIS A 106 -2.15 -5.33 0.03
N TYR A 107 -1.09 -5.57 -0.73
CA TYR A 107 -1.01 -5.38 -2.18
C TYR A 107 -1.07 -6.71 -2.91
N TYR A 108 -1.85 -6.77 -4.00
CA TYR A 108 -1.98 -7.91 -4.89
C TYR A 108 -2.03 -7.44 -6.35
N ASP A 109 -1.30 -8.11 -7.25
CA ASP A 109 -1.28 -7.73 -8.66
C ASP A 109 -1.52 -8.91 -9.63
N SER A 110 -1.75 -8.56 -10.88
CA SER A 110 -2.07 -9.49 -11.97
C SER A 110 -0.95 -10.48 -12.32
N ARG A 111 0.25 -10.29 -11.77
CA ARG A 111 1.39 -11.22 -11.91
C ARG A 111 1.42 -12.27 -10.80
N GLY A 112 0.45 -12.24 -9.87
CA GLY A 112 0.41 -13.11 -8.70
C GLY A 112 1.33 -12.66 -7.57
N VAL A 113 1.79 -11.39 -7.59
CA VAL A 113 2.61 -10.82 -6.51
C VAL A 113 1.70 -10.39 -5.37
N ALA A 114 2.02 -10.84 -4.16
CA ALA A 114 1.43 -10.39 -2.91
C ALA A 114 2.50 -9.73 -2.04
N ARG A 115 2.21 -8.55 -1.48
CA ARG A 115 3.13 -7.81 -0.61
C ARG A 115 2.38 -7.13 0.52
N LEU A 116 3.03 -7.05 1.68
CA LEU A 116 2.59 -6.25 2.80
C LEU A 116 3.51 -5.02 2.91
N TYR A 117 2.90 -3.85 2.93
CA TYR A 117 3.57 -2.57 3.20
C TYR A 117 3.06 -2.01 4.51
N GLN A 118 3.95 -1.48 5.31
CA GLN A 118 3.61 -0.50 6.35
C GLN A 118 3.26 0.82 5.67
N MET A 119 2.34 1.57 6.26
CA MET A 119 1.88 2.82 5.67
C MET A 119 1.66 3.90 6.73
N SER A 120 1.97 5.13 6.38
CA SER A 120 1.54 6.31 7.13
C SER A 120 1.01 7.39 6.19
N LEU A 121 0.06 8.17 6.68
CA LEU A 121 -0.46 9.35 6.00
C LEU A 121 -0.64 10.46 7.05
N ASN A 122 0.32 11.37 7.11
CA ASN A 122 0.37 12.46 8.09
C ASN A 122 0.81 13.75 7.39
N ASP A 123 0.18 14.85 7.74
CA ASP A 123 0.56 16.21 7.29
C ASP A 123 0.73 16.31 5.76
N GLY A 124 -0.15 15.66 5.00
CA GLY A 124 -0.08 15.65 3.54
C GLY A 124 1.05 14.80 2.97
N VAL A 125 1.70 13.96 3.77
CA VAL A 125 2.75 13.04 3.31
C VAL A 125 2.28 11.59 3.44
N TRP A 126 2.18 10.91 2.31
CA TRP A 126 1.86 9.49 2.22
C TRP A 126 3.14 8.68 2.07
N LYS A 127 3.39 7.75 3.00
CA LYS A 127 4.53 6.84 2.95
C LYS A 127 4.07 5.40 2.95
N LEU A 128 4.73 4.59 2.12
CA LEU A 128 4.69 3.14 2.14
C LEU A 128 6.11 2.63 2.30
N TRP A 129 6.29 1.56 3.09
CA TRP A 129 7.60 0.91 3.15
C TRP A 129 7.44 -0.58 3.43
N ARG A 130 8.38 -1.32 2.94
CA ARG A 130 8.45 -2.77 3.10
C ARG A 130 9.89 -3.18 3.34
N GLU A 131 10.09 -3.91 4.41
CA GLU A 131 11.37 -4.49 4.81
C GLU A 131 11.38 -5.97 4.39
N ALA A 132 12.13 -6.30 3.35
CA ALA A 132 12.27 -7.66 2.89
C ALA A 132 13.72 -7.92 2.46
N PRO A 133 14.37 -8.97 3.00
CA PRO A 133 15.75 -9.29 2.65
C PRO A 133 15.97 -9.35 1.13
N GLY A 134 16.96 -8.60 0.64
CA GLY A 134 17.30 -8.50 -0.78
C GLY A 134 16.43 -7.56 -1.61
N PHE A 135 15.30 -7.07 -1.08
CA PHE A 135 14.44 -6.16 -1.83
C PHE A 135 13.57 -5.28 -0.90
N TRP A 136 14.17 -4.28 -0.33
CA TRP A 136 13.50 -3.25 0.45
C TRP A 136 12.91 -2.21 -0.48
N GLN A 137 11.72 -1.74 -0.19
CA GLN A 137 11.07 -0.70 -0.98
C GLN A 137 10.45 0.36 -0.07
N ARG A 138 10.45 1.59 -0.54
CA ARG A 138 9.68 2.68 0.06
C ARG A 138 9.13 3.61 -1.01
N TYR A 139 7.97 4.17 -0.75
CA TYR A 139 7.34 5.24 -1.49
C TYR A 139 7.14 6.43 -0.58
N THR A 140 7.38 7.62 -1.09
CA THR A 140 7.00 8.87 -0.43
C THR A 140 6.27 9.72 -1.44
N GLY A 141 5.01 10.06 -1.14
CA GLY A 141 4.17 10.96 -1.93
C GLY A 141 3.78 12.18 -1.10
N VAL A 142 3.81 13.36 -1.69
CA VAL A 142 3.43 14.63 -1.06
C VAL A 142 2.21 15.19 -1.78
N PHE A 143 1.15 15.46 -1.02
CA PHE A 143 -0.06 16.11 -1.54
C PHE A 143 0.22 17.58 -1.85
N SER A 144 -0.34 18.08 -2.94
CA SER A 144 -0.45 19.51 -3.18
C SER A 144 -1.40 20.18 -2.18
N ASP A 145 -1.27 21.49 -2.00
CA ASP A 145 -2.09 22.26 -1.04
C ASP A 145 -3.60 22.15 -1.32
N ASP A 146 -3.99 21.98 -2.58
CA ASP A 146 -5.38 21.78 -3.00
C ASP A 146 -5.85 20.32 -2.94
N GLY A 147 -4.97 19.40 -2.56
CA GLY A 147 -5.26 17.97 -2.46
C GLY A 147 -5.53 17.28 -3.80
N ARG A 148 -5.20 17.90 -4.94
CA ARG A 148 -5.53 17.39 -6.28
C ARG A 148 -4.38 16.64 -6.95
N THR A 149 -3.16 16.76 -6.43
CA THR A 149 -2.02 15.99 -6.91
C THR A 149 -1.26 15.36 -5.74
N ILE A 150 -0.64 14.23 -6.01
CA ILE A 150 0.33 13.60 -5.12
C ILE A 150 1.59 13.38 -5.95
N ASN A 151 2.66 14.09 -5.61
CA ASN A 151 3.95 13.91 -6.26
C ASN A 151 4.79 12.96 -5.44
N GLY A 152 5.23 11.87 -6.02
CA GLY A 152 5.93 10.84 -5.26
C GLY A 152 6.90 10.02 -6.07
N ALA A 153 7.76 9.33 -5.32
CA ALA A 153 8.77 8.46 -5.89
C ALA A 153 8.90 7.16 -5.08
N TRP A 154 9.20 6.10 -5.80
CA TRP A 154 9.65 4.84 -5.24
C TRP A 154 11.16 4.81 -5.16
N GLU A 155 11.66 4.20 -4.09
CA GLU A 155 13.06 3.90 -3.88
C GLU A 155 13.23 2.44 -3.50
N GLY A 156 14.32 1.84 -3.95
CA GLY A 156 14.68 0.46 -3.65
C GLY A 156 16.01 0.36 -2.92
N SER A 157 16.17 -0.69 -2.14
CA SER A 157 17.43 -1.04 -1.49
C SER A 157 17.59 -2.55 -1.39
N ALA A 158 18.82 -3.04 -1.48
CA ALA A 158 19.12 -4.44 -1.28
C ALA A 158 19.29 -4.80 0.20
N ASP A 159 19.66 -3.83 1.04
CA ASP A 159 20.09 -4.03 2.43
C ASP A 159 19.39 -3.11 3.45
N GLY A 160 18.51 -2.21 2.99
CA GLY A 160 17.83 -1.23 3.82
C GLY A 160 18.70 -0.01 4.22
N SER A 161 19.98 0.03 3.81
CA SER A 161 20.91 1.11 4.17
C SER A 161 21.23 2.04 3.00
N GLN A 162 21.44 1.48 1.80
CA GLN A 162 21.71 2.22 0.57
C GLN A 162 20.44 2.26 -0.28
N TRP A 163 19.81 3.43 -0.35
CA TRP A 163 18.59 3.65 -1.11
C TRP A 163 18.89 4.26 -2.46
N LYS A 164 18.24 3.78 -3.50
CA LYS A 164 18.34 4.30 -4.87
C LYS A 164 16.94 4.65 -5.34
N HIS A 165 16.84 5.75 -6.07
CA HIS A 165 15.63 6.09 -6.81
C HIS A 165 15.28 4.93 -7.76
N ASP A 166 14.02 4.53 -7.74
CA ASP A 166 13.48 3.48 -8.60
C ASP A 166 12.70 4.12 -9.76
N PHE A 167 11.60 4.79 -9.46
CA PHE A 167 10.82 5.55 -10.42
C PHE A 167 9.89 6.55 -9.74
N ASP A 168 9.47 7.57 -10.48
CA ASP A 168 8.43 8.49 -10.00
C ASP A 168 7.04 7.93 -10.27
N LEU A 169 6.14 8.11 -9.31
CA LEU A 169 4.73 7.79 -9.42
C LEU A 169 3.90 8.92 -8.83
N ASN A 170 3.27 9.66 -9.71
CA ASN A 170 2.40 10.77 -9.35
C ASN A 170 0.95 10.38 -9.56
N TYR A 171 0.07 11.01 -8.77
CA TYR A 171 -1.38 10.86 -8.88
C TYR A 171 -2.02 12.23 -9.13
N ILE A 172 -2.95 12.28 -10.07
CA ILE A 172 -3.68 13.48 -10.45
C ILE A 172 -5.16 13.15 -10.29
N LYS A 173 -5.85 13.87 -9.41
CA LYS A 173 -7.25 13.64 -9.10
C LYS A 173 -8.13 13.91 -10.32
N VAL A 174 -9.02 12.97 -10.62
CA VAL A 174 -10.01 13.08 -11.68
C VAL A 174 -11.32 13.57 -11.05
N ASP A 175 -11.99 14.53 -11.70
CA ASP A 175 -13.31 15.05 -11.29
C ASP A 175 -14.42 14.04 -11.63
#